data_739da0ce819ec9baf459f7adaeb96812
#
_entry.id   739da0ce819ec9baf459f7adaeb96812
#
_cell.length_a   1.000
_cell.length_b   1.000
_cell.length_c   1.000
_cell.angle_alpha   90.00
_cell.angle_beta   90.00
_cell.angle_gamma   90.00
#
_symmetry.space_group_name_H-M   'P 1'
#
loop_
_entity.id
_entity.type
_entity.pdbx_description
1 polymer ?
#
loop_
_entity_poly.entity_id
_entity_poly.type
_entity_poly.pdbx_seq_one_letter_code
_entity_poly.pdbx_strand_id
1 'polypeptide(L)'
;MIQQESRLRIADNTGARDILCIRVLGGSTRRFAGIGDVIVATVKEAAPGGNVKAGEIVKAVIVRTKKETRRPDGSYIRFDENAAVIIKNDNEPRGTRIFGPVARELRDKKFMKIVSLAPEVI
;
A
#
# COMPACT_ATOMS: atom_id res chain seq x y z
N MET A 1 7.82 2.86 9.23
CA MET A 1 6.47 3.38 9.52
C MET A 1 6.15 4.50 8.54
N ILE A 2 4.93 4.52 8.08
CA ILE A 2 4.47 5.50 7.10
C ILE A 2 3.69 6.58 7.83
N GLN A 3 3.99 7.83 7.52
CA GLN A 3 3.32 8.98 8.12
C GLN A 3 2.99 10.00 7.04
N GLN A 4 2.34 11.09 7.44
CA GLN A 4 2.06 12.19 6.53
C GLN A 4 3.36 12.64 5.86
N GLU A 5 3.31 12.86 4.56
CA GLU A 5 4.42 13.24 3.68
C GLU A 5 5.43 12.14 3.38
N SER A 6 5.20 10.91 3.84
CA SER A 6 6.02 9.78 3.40
C SER A 6 5.73 9.47 1.93
N ARG A 7 6.77 9.11 1.19
CA ARG A 7 6.64 8.68 -0.19
C ARG A 7 6.69 7.16 -0.27
N LEU A 8 5.85 6.59 -1.14
CA LEU A 8 5.78 5.15 -1.34
C LEU A 8 5.74 4.85 -2.83
N ARG A 9 6.25 3.69 -3.19
CA ARG A 9 6.11 3.17 -4.54
C ARG A 9 4.78 2.45 -4.67
N ILE A 10 4.28 2.35 -5.90
CA ILE A 10 3.05 1.62 -6.17
C ILE A 10 3.41 0.25 -6.74
N ALA A 11 2.80 -0.78 -6.18
CA ALA A 11 3.09 -2.18 -6.51
C ALA A 11 2.03 -2.80 -7.41
N ASP A 12 1.29 -1.99 -8.16
CA ASP A 12 0.26 -2.52 -9.05
C ASP A 12 0.36 -1.93 -10.45
N ASN A 13 -0.52 -2.38 -11.34
CA ASN A 13 -0.51 -1.97 -12.74
C ASN A 13 -1.50 -0.85 -13.08
N THR A 14 -1.86 -0.02 -12.11
CA THR A 14 -2.76 1.12 -12.36
C THR A 14 -2.11 2.25 -13.16
N GLY A 15 -0.79 2.23 -13.27
CA GLY A 15 -0.03 3.29 -13.92
C GLY A 15 0.62 4.26 -12.95
N ALA A 16 0.16 4.36 -11.72
CA ALA A 16 0.81 5.16 -10.71
C ALA A 16 2.15 4.53 -10.34
N ARG A 17 3.17 5.37 -10.12
CA ARG A 17 4.51 4.92 -9.75
C ARG A 17 4.89 5.32 -8.34
N ASP A 18 4.67 6.57 -7.99
CA ASP A 18 4.96 7.11 -6.67
C ASP A 18 3.78 7.87 -6.14
N ILE A 19 3.54 7.72 -4.84
CA ILE A 19 2.50 8.46 -4.13
C ILE A 19 3.11 9.14 -2.91
N LEU A 20 2.45 10.21 -2.45
CA LEU A 20 2.80 10.92 -1.22
C LEU A 20 1.65 10.77 -0.25
N CYS A 21 1.93 10.25 0.94
CA CYS A 21 0.92 10.09 1.96
C CYS A 21 0.43 11.45 2.46
N ILE A 22 -0.87 11.70 2.36
CA ILE A 22 -1.48 12.90 2.88
C ILE A 22 -2.01 12.67 4.29
N ARG A 23 -2.61 11.50 4.52
CA ARG A 23 -3.29 11.21 5.78
C ARG A 23 -3.33 9.72 6.03
N VAL A 24 -3.16 9.34 7.30
CA VAL A 24 -3.34 7.96 7.74
C VAL A 24 -4.78 7.81 8.25
N LEU A 25 -5.52 6.85 7.72
CA LEU A 25 -6.88 6.58 8.15
C LEU A 25 -6.88 5.67 9.39
N GLY A 26 -7.93 5.76 10.19
CA GLY A 26 -8.08 4.92 11.38
C GLY A 26 -8.25 5.69 12.68
N GLY A 27 -8.61 6.97 12.60
CA GLY A 27 -8.89 7.79 13.77
C GLY A 27 -8.07 9.07 13.81
N SER A 28 -8.57 10.05 14.56
CA SER A 28 -7.97 11.40 14.59
C SER A 28 -6.59 11.44 15.25
N THR A 29 -6.25 10.45 16.06
CA THR A 29 -4.97 10.37 16.76
C THR A 29 -3.95 9.51 16.02
N ARG A 30 -4.32 8.89 14.92
CA ARG A 30 -3.43 7.99 14.22
C ARG A 30 -2.40 8.76 13.42
N ARG A 31 -1.12 8.54 13.72
CA ARG A 31 0.00 9.24 13.07
C ARG A 31 0.78 8.38 12.11
N PHE A 32 0.84 7.07 12.37
CA PHE A 32 1.70 6.16 11.62
C PHE A 32 0.89 5.00 11.06
N ALA A 33 1.25 4.57 9.87
CA ALA A 33 0.66 3.42 9.22
C ALA A 33 1.70 2.34 9.01
N GLY A 34 1.29 1.11 9.14
CA GLY A 34 2.09 -0.06 8.86
C GLY A 34 1.42 -0.92 7.80
N ILE A 35 1.91 -2.15 7.64
CA ILE A 35 1.37 -3.09 6.66
C ILE A 35 -0.10 -3.35 6.96
N GLY A 36 -0.93 -3.26 5.92
CA GLY A 36 -2.37 -3.48 6.02
C GLY A 36 -3.17 -2.26 6.41
N ASP A 37 -2.53 -1.14 6.69
CA ASP A 37 -3.23 0.11 6.99
C ASP A 37 -3.54 0.87 5.71
N VAL A 38 -4.64 1.62 5.73
CA VAL A 38 -5.09 2.40 4.58
C VAL A 38 -4.70 3.85 4.76
N ILE A 39 -4.18 4.46 3.70
CA ILE A 39 -3.81 5.87 3.69
C ILE A 39 -4.52 6.58 2.54
N VAL A 40 -4.64 7.90 2.68
CA VAL A 40 -5.02 8.78 1.57
C VAL A 40 -3.73 9.40 1.05
N ALA A 41 -3.55 9.37 -0.26
CA ALA A 41 -2.31 9.82 -0.88
C ALA A 41 -2.57 10.55 -2.18
N THR A 42 -1.63 11.40 -2.58
CA THR A 42 -1.66 12.02 -3.89
C THR A 42 -0.63 11.35 -4.80
N VAL A 43 -1.01 11.12 -6.04
CA VAL A 43 -0.14 10.49 -7.04
C VAL A 43 0.86 11.54 -7.52
N LYS A 44 2.15 11.30 -7.32
CA LYS A 44 3.21 12.23 -7.72
C LYS A 44 3.79 11.89 -9.08
N GLU A 45 3.82 10.62 -9.45
CA GLU A 45 4.33 10.19 -10.74
C GLU A 45 3.46 9.05 -11.25
N ALA A 46 3.05 9.14 -12.51
CA ALA A 46 2.22 8.13 -13.15
C ALA A 46 2.63 7.95 -14.61
N ALA A 47 2.46 6.73 -15.13
CA ALA A 47 2.71 6.45 -16.54
C ALA A 47 1.62 7.09 -17.41
N PRO A 48 1.98 7.64 -18.58
CA PRO A 48 0.98 8.16 -19.50
C PRO A 48 0.00 7.06 -19.93
N GLY A 49 -1.29 7.40 -19.99
CA GLY A 49 -2.32 6.48 -20.45
C GLY A 49 -2.78 5.45 -19.42
N GLY A 50 -2.29 5.52 -18.18
CA GLY A 50 -2.75 4.63 -17.13
C GLY A 50 -4.11 5.03 -16.56
N ASN A 51 -4.67 4.16 -15.73
CA ASN A 51 -5.96 4.41 -15.07
C ASN A 51 -5.89 5.53 -14.04
N VAL A 52 -4.70 5.81 -13.53
CA VAL A 52 -4.47 6.80 -12.48
C VAL A 52 -3.51 7.84 -13.03
N LYS A 53 -3.84 9.12 -12.81
CA LYS A 53 -3.05 10.24 -13.33
C LYS A 53 -2.33 10.95 -12.20
N ALA A 54 -1.21 11.61 -12.55
CA ALA A 54 -0.49 12.43 -11.57
C ALA A 54 -1.39 13.55 -11.05
N GLY A 55 -1.30 13.79 -9.74
CA GLY A 55 -2.15 14.78 -9.07
C GLY A 55 -3.46 14.22 -8.52
N GLU A 56 -3.84 13.02 -8.89
CA GLU A 56 -5.06 12.40 -8.39
C GLU A 56 -4.90 12.02 -6.92
N ILE A 57 -5.98 12.15 -6.15
CA ILE A 57 -6.00 11.73 -4.75
C ILE A 57 -6.64 10.34 -4.69
N VAL A 58 -5.94 9.41 -4.05
CA VAL A 58 -6.34 8.00 -4.03
C VAL A 58 -6.24 7.44 -2.61
N LYS A 59 -6.96 6.33 -2.38
CA LYS A 59 -6.75 5.50 -1.20
C LYS A 59 -5.79 4.37 -1.57
N ALA A 60 -4.92 4.03 -0.65
CA ALA A 60 -3.96 2.96 -0.85
C ALA A 60 -3.77 2.17 0.43
N VAL A 61 -3.49 0.88 0.29
CA VAL A 61 -3.15 0.02 1.42
C VAL A 61 -1.66 -0.31 1.35
N ILE A 62 -0.99 -0.25 2.48
CA ILE A 62 0.44 -0.49 2.55
C ILE A 62 0.69 -2.00 2.53
N VAL A 63 1.49 -2.45 1.56
CA VAL A 63 1.79 -3.88 1.37
C VAL A 63 3.22 -4.24 1.76
N ARG A 64 4.15 -3.27 1.76
CA ARG A 64 5.54 -3.47 2.14
C ARG A 64 6.05 -2.26 2.91
N THR A 65 6.91 -2.49 3.90
CA THR A 65 7.60 -1.41 4.61
C THR A 65 9.08 -1.74 4.79
N LYS A 66 9.92 -0.71 4.77
CA LYS A 66 11.34 -0.86 5.07
C LYS A 66 11.58 -1.12 6.55
N LYS A 67 10.75 -0.51 7.41
CA LYS A 67 10.83 -0.75 8.85
C LYS A 67 10.26 -2.13 9.16
N GLU A 68 10.94 -2.86 10.02
CA GLU A 68 10.48 -4.19 10.41
C GLU A 68 9.14 -4.16 11.11
N THR A 69 8.30 -5.15 10.82
CA THR A 69 7.02 -5.38 11.47
C THR A 69 7.14 -6.65 12.31
N ARG A 70 6.83 -6.54 13.59
CA ARG A 70 6.85 -7.68 14.48
C ARG A 70 5.63 -8.55 14.27
N ARG A 71 5.84 -9.86 14.24
CA ARG A 71 4.77 -10.84 14.12
C ARG A 71 4.48 -11.49 15.47
N PRO A 72 3.27 -12.05 15.65
CA PRO A 72 2.90 -12.70 16.93
C PRO A 72 3.83 -13.81 17.36
N ASP A 73 4.49 -14.49 16.44
CA ASP A 73 5.42 -15.58 16.76
C ASP A 73 6.82 -15.09 17.18
N GLY A 74 7.00 -13.77 17.27
CA GLY A 74 8.29 -13.18 17.65
C GLY A 74 9.22 -12.90 16.49
N SER A 75 8.87 -13.30 15.26
CA SER A 75 9.68 -12.99 14.09
C SER A 75 9.39 -11.59 13.59
N TYR A 76 10.25 -11.10 12.69
CA TYR A 76 10.10 -9.79 12.06
C TYR A 76 10.13 -9.94 10.56
N ILE A 77 9.40 -9.06 9.86
CA ILE A 77 9.47 -8.97 8.41
C ILE A 77 9.79 -7.53 8.03
N ARG A 78 10.66 -7.37 7.03
CA ARG A 78 10.95 -6.07 6.42
C ARG A 78 11.24 -6.26 4.94
N PHE A 79 11.07 -5.19 4.20
CA PHE A 79 11.27 -5.19 2.75
C PHE A 79 12.30 -4.12 2.38
N ASP A 80 12.72 -4.13 1.11
CA ASP A 80 13.70 -3.17 0.61
C ASP A 80 13.10 -1.79 0.35
N GLU A 81 11.78 -1.69 0.28
CA GLU A 81 11.10 -0.45 -0.05
C GLU A 81 9.74 -0.35 0.64
N ASN A 82 9.22 0.87 0.73
CA ASN A 82 7.85 1.10 1.15
C ASN A 82 6.98 1.07 -0.09
N ALA A 83 5.95 0.24 -0.11
CA ALA A 83 5.08 0.10 -1.26
C ALA A 83 3.63 -0.04 -0.85
N ALA A 84 2.74 0.43 -1.73
CA ALA A 84 1.31 0.42 -1.51
C ALA A 84 0.59 -0.02 -2.77
N VAL A 85 -0.65 -0.43 -2.61
CA VAL A 85 -1.54 -0.80 -3.71
C VAL A 85 -2.75 0.14 -3.65
N ILE A 86 -3.12 0.72 -4.79
CA ILE A 86 -4.27 1.62 -4.86
C ILE A 86 -5.55 0.81 -4.78
N ILE A 87 -6.46 1.24 -3.92
CA ILE A 87 -7.72 0.54 -3.68
C ILE A 87 -8.91 1.45 -3.95
N LYS A 88 -10.06 0.83 -4.17
CA LYS A 88 -11.34 1.50 -4.29
C LYS A 88 -11.96 1.70 -2.90
N ASN A 89 -13.10 2.37 -2.84
CA ASN A 89 -13.82 2.59 -1.59
C ASN A 89 -14.27 1.31 -0.90
N ASP A 90 -14.41 0.22 -1.65
CA ASP A 90 -14.81 -1.09 -1.13
C ASP A 90 -13.61 -1.96 -0.73
N ASN A 91 -12.42 -1.36 -0.67
CA ASN A 91 -11.16 -2.04 -0.34
C ASN A 91 -10.69 -3.06 -1.38
N GLU A 92 -11.26 -3.01 -2.59
CA GLU A 92 -10.80 -3.83 -3.70
C GLU A 92 -9.67 -3.11 -4.45
N PRO A 93 -8.68 -3.83 -4.98
CA PRO A 93 -7.61 -3.17 -5.75
C PRO A 93 -8.16 -2.59 -7.06
N ARG A 94 -7.67 -1.42 -7.43
CA ARG A 94 -8.03 -0.80 -8.71
C ARG A 94 -7.35 -1.48 -9.89
N GLY A 95 -6.15 -2.00 -9.67
CA GLY A 95 -5.42 -2.72 -10.71
C GLY A 95 -5.80 -4.19 -10.76
N THR A 96 -5.29 -4.86 -11.77
CA THR A 96 -5.52 -6.30 -11.99
C THR A 96 -4.30 -7.16 -11.67
N ARG A 97 -3.14 -6.52 -11.44
CA ARG A 97 -1.89 -7.24 -11.14
C ARG A 97 -1.16 -6.55 -9.99
N ILE A 98 -0.47 -7.37 -9.21
CA ILE A 98 0.38 -6.89 -8.12
C ILE A 98 1.82 -7.30 -8.45
N PHE A 99 2.77 -6.40 -8.23
CA PHE A 99 4.18 -6.63 -8.51
C PHE A 99 4.95 -6.84 -7.21
N GLY A 100 5.74 -7.89 -7.18
CA GLY A 100 6.58 -8.20 -6.03
C GLY A 100 5.82 -8.82 -4.86
N PRO A 101 6.54 -9.14 -3.77
CA PRO A 101 5.93 -9.79 -2.62
C PRO A 101 5.06 -8.85 -1.82
N VAL A 102 4.07 -9.42 -1.13
CA VAL A 102 3.28 -8.71 -0.14
C VAL A 102 3.34 -9.45 1.18
N ALA A 103 3.14 -8.74 2.28
CA ALA A 103 3.14 -9.37 3.60
C ALA A 103 1.83 -10.09 3.84
N ARG A 104 1.90 -11.25 4.50
CA ARG A 104 0.71 -12.05 4.76
C ARG A 104 -0.26 -11.41 5.77
N GLU A 105 0.17 -10.38 6.47
CA GLU A 105 -0.70 -9.61 7.37
C GLU A 105 -1.90 -9.00 6.65
N LEU A 106 -1.82 -8.83 5.35
CA LEU A 106 -2.95 -8.33 4.55
C LEU A 106 -4.14 -9.29 4.60
N ARG A 107 -3.90 -10.59 4.76
CA ARG A 107 -4.96 -11.59 4.89
C ARG A 107 -5.77 -11.35 6.16
N ASP A 108 -5.09 -11.04 7.26
CA ASP A 108 -5.73 -10.78 8.55
C ASP A 108 -6.51 -9.46 8.53
N LYS A 109 -6.11 -8.53 7.68
CA LYS A 109 -6.76 -7.23 7.51
C LYS A 109 -7.84 -7.24 6.42
N LYS A 110 -8.20 -8.41 5.90
CA LYS A 110 -9.29 -8.63 4.93
C LYS A 110 -9.02 -8.10 3.53
N PHE A 111 -7.77 -8.02 3.13
CA PHE A 111 -7.41 -7.66 1.75
C PHE A 111 -7.13 -8.93 0.93
N MET A 112 -8.08 -9.85 0.92
CA MET A 112 -7.91 -11.16 0.28
C MET A 112 -7.68 -11.07 -1.22
N LYS A 113 -8.31 -10.11 -1.89
CA LYS A 113 -8.14 -9.94 -3.32
C LYS A 113 -6.69 -9.58 -3.66
N ILE A 114 -6.08 -8.72 -2.86
CA ILE A 114 -4.69 -8.34 -3.04
C ILE A 114 -3.78 -9.55 -2.83
N VAL A 115 -4.06 -10.33 -1.78
CA VAL A 115 -3.28 -11.54 -1.49
C VAL A 115 -3.38 -12.53 -2.65
N SER A 116 -4.57 -12.69 -3.24
CA SER A 116 -4.76 -13.64 -4.33
C SER A 116 -4.09 -13.18 -5.63
N LEU A 117 -3.93 -11.88 -5.83
CA LEU A 117 -3.27 -11.33 -7.03
C LEU A 117 -1.75 -11.25 -6.89
N ALA A 118 -1.23 -11.31 -5.68
CA ALA A 118 0.20 -11.15 -5.45
C ALA A 118 0.97 -12.38 -5.92
N PRO A 119 2.13 -12.18 -6.56
CA PRO A 119 2.95 -13.31 -7.00
C PRO A 119 3.58 -14.08 -5.86
N GLU A 120 3.78 -13.42 -4.72
CA GLU A 120 4.38 -14.04 -3.55
C GLU A 120 3.82 -13.40 -2.29
N VAL A 121 3.49 -14.23 -1.30
CA VAL A 121 2.98 -13.75 0.00
C VAL A 121 3.94 -14.25 1.08
N ILE A 122 4.58 -13.33 1.76
CA ILE A 122 5.57 -13.61 2.78
C ILE A 122 5.00 -13.30 4.19
#